data_cdd37e6eec86397a055a909fdcd3f3c2
#
_entry.id   cdd37e6eec86397a055a909fdcd3f3c2
#
_cell.length_a   1.000
_cell.length_b   1.000
_cell.length_c   1.000
_cell.angle_alpha   90.00
_cell.angle_beta   90.00
_cell.angle_gamma   90.00
#
_symmetry.space_group_name_H-M   'P 1'
#
loop_
_entity.id
_entity.type
_entity.pdbx_description
1 polymer ?
#
loop_
_entity_poly.entity_id
_entity_poly.type
_entity_poly.pdbx_seq_one_letter_code
_entity_poly.pdbx_strand_id
1 'polypeptide(L)'
;MSTFLLIIIYIAFIGLGLPDSLFGTAWPAIYPDFGLPVSFATFVTVIISSGTIASSLFAARLINRFGTGKITAVSTSATAIALLGFSLSGNICHMCLLAVPLGLGAGAIDTALNNYVALHYKAAHMSFLHCFYGIGVSLSPFFMSLALAGGSWRSGYRTIFWFQFAIAVLTVFTIPVW
;
A
#
# COMPACT_ATOMS: atom_id res chain seq x y z
N MET A 1 -2.22 22.62 15.15
CA MET A 1 -2.17 21.22 14.71
C MET A 1 -0.72 20.79 14.57
N SER A 2 -0.43 19.53 14.87
CA SER A 2 0.94 19.07 15.04
C SER A 2 1.63 18.86 13.67
N THR A 3 2.73 19.57 13.41
CA THR A 3 3.62 19.32 12.26
C THR A 3 4.11 17.86 12.26
N PHE A 4 4.25 17.27 13.44
CA PHE A 4 4.63 15.89 13.62
C PHE A 4 3.63 14.91 12.93
N LEU A 5 2.33 15.11 13.14
CA LEU A 5 1.31 14.27 12.51
C LEU A 5 1.30 14.41 10.98
N LEU A 6 1.53 15.63 10.47
CA LEU A 6 1.63 15.87 9.03
C LEU A 6 2.80 15.10 8.40
N ILE A 7 3.94 15.03 9.07
CA ILE A 7 5.10 14.24 8.62
C ILE A 7 4.73 12.76 8.55
N ILE A 8 4.02 12.24 9.57
CA ILE A 8 3.55 10.84 9.58
C ILE A 8 2.61 10.55 8.41
N ILE A 9 1.69 11.48 8.13
CA ILE A 9 0.77 11.38 6.99
C ILE A 9 1.55 11.30 5.67
N TYR A 10 2.54 12.13 5.47
CA TYR A 10 3.39 12.09 4.26
C TYR A 10 4.16 10.78 4.14
N ILE A 11 4.74 10.28 5.24
CA ILE A 11 5.42 8.97 5.27
C ILE A 11 4.43 7.85 4.94
N ALA A 12 3.21 7.89 5.47
CA ALA A 12 2.18 6.91 5.17
C ALA A 12 1.77 6.93 3.69
N PHE A 13 1.79 8.10 3.04
CA PHE A 13 1.53 8.21 1.60
C PHE A 13 2.68 7.69 0.73
N ILE A 14 3.94 7.80 1.16
CA ILE A 14 5.04 7.05 0.51
C ILE A 14 4.75 5.55 0.59
N GLY A 15 4.36 5.07 1.78
CA GLY A 15 3.98 3.67 2.00
C GLY A 15 2.78 3.22 1.16
N LEU A 16 1.84 4.11 0.87
CA LEU A 16 0.72 3.82 -0.01
C LEU A 16 1.17 3.65 -1.48
N GLY A 17 2.11 4.49 -1.93
CA GLY A 17 2.65 4.44 -3.30
C GLY A 17 3.57 3.24 -3.57
N LEU A 18 4.28 2.75 -2.55
CA LEU A 18 5.25 1.67 -2.72
C LEU A 18 4.64 0.37 -3.31
N PRO A 19 3.48 -0.15 -2.89
CA PRO A 19 2.89 -1.36 -3.47
C PRO A 19 2.33 -1.20 -4.88
N ASP A 20 1.94 0.01 -5.27
CA ASP A 20 1.12 0.27 -6.45
C ASP A 20 1.81 -0.12 -7.77
N SER A 21 3.07 0.21 -7.95
CA SER A 21 3.83 -0.13 -9.17
C SER A 21 4.65 -1.42 -9.02
N LEU A 22 4.70 -2.00 -7.81
CA LEU A 22 5.53 -3.15 -7.50
C LEU A 22 5.13 -4.39 -8.29
N PHE A 23 3.81 -4.67 -8.36
CA PHE A 23 3.29 -5.85 -9.05
C PHE A 23 3.60 -5.83 -10.55
N GLY A 24 3.36 -4.69 -11.20
CA GLY A 24 3.64 -4.54 -12.63
C GLY A 24 5.12 -4.76 -12.98
N THR A 25 6.03 -4.27 -12.12
CA THR A 25 7.47 -4.44 -12.30
C THR A 25 7.93 -5.87 -12.02
N ALA A 26 7.31 -6.55 -11.07
CA ALA A 26 7.65 -7.92 -10.69
C ALA A 26 7.05 -8.97 -11.65
N TRP A 27 5.93 -8.66 -12.31
CA TRP A 27 5.16 -9.61 -13.10
C TRP A 27 5.96 -10.34 -14.19
N PRO A 28 6.87 -9.68 -14.96
CA PRO A 28 7.71 -10.37 -15.94
C PRO A 28 8.54 -11.52 -15.36
N ALA A 29 8.86 -11.49 -14.08
CA ALA A 29 9.56 -12.56 -13.40
C ALA A 29 8.61 -13.56 -12.71
N ILE A 30 7.40 -13.15 -12.35
CA ILE A 30 6.43 -13.99 -11.64
C ILE A 30 5.73 -14.98 -12.58
N TYR A 31 5.24 -14.50 -13.75
CA TYR A 31 4.43 -15.35 -14.62
C TYR A 31 5.17 -16.58 -15.17
N PRO A 32 6.48 -16.53 -15.50
CA PRO A 32 7.23 -17.72 -15.89
C PRO A 32 7.46 -18.68 -14.72
N ASP A 33 7.74 -18.14 -13.52
CA ASP A 33 7.92 -18.93 -12.29
C ASP A 33 6.68 -19.80 -11.97
N PHE A 34 5.50 -19.30 -12.31
CA PHE A 34 4.24 -20.01 -12.08
C PHE A 34 3.73 -20.76 -13.31
N GLY A 35 4.45 -20.70 -14.45
CA GLY A 35 4.02 -21.34 -15.71
C GLY A 35 2.72 -20.76 -16.25
N LEU A 36 2.47 -19.45 -16.07
CA LEU A 36 1.24 -18.77 -16.44
C LEU A 36 1.41 -17.89 -17.68
N PRO A 37 0.35 -17.62 -18.44
CA PRO A 37 0.38 -16.59 -19.46
C PRO A 37 0.41 -15.19 -18.84
N VAL A 38 1.01 -14.22 -19.57
CA VAL A 38 1.15 -12.82 -19.14
C VAL A 38 -0.19 -12.18 -18.71
N SER A 39 -1.28 -12.57 -19.38
CA SER A 39 -2.63 -12.04 -19.14
C SER A 39 -3.17 -12.30 -17.72
N PHE A 40 -2.62 -13.25 -16.98
CA PHE A 40 -3.04 -13.50 -15.58
C PHE A 40 -2.78 -12.35 -14.63
N ALA A 41 -1.90 -11.40 -14.98
CA ALA A 41 -1.74 -10.15 -14.25
C ALA A 41 -3.08 -9.43 -14.04
N THR A 42 -3.94 -9.47 -15.05
CA THR A 42 -5.25 -8.80 -15.01
C THR A 42 -6.11 -9.25 -13.84
N PHE A 43 -6.10 -10.55 -13.50
CA PHE A 43 -6.90 -11.06 -12.38
C PHE A 43 -6.46 -10.45 -11.05
N VAL A 44 -5.15 -10.43 -10.79
CA VAL A 44 -4.62 -9.84 -9.55
C VAL A 44 -4.89 -8.34 -9.50
N THR A 45 -4.64 -7.63 -10.61
CA THR A 45 -4.88 -6.19 -10.69
C THR A 45 -6.35 -5.83 -10.50
N VAL A 46 -7.27 -6.56 -11.12
CA VAL A 46 -8.72 -6.35 -10.96
C VAL A 46 -9.14 -6.58 -9.52
N ILE A 47 -8.62 -7.60 -8.83
CA ILE A 47 -8.91 -7.84 -7.41
C ILE A 47 -8.43 -6.67 -6.55
N ILE A 48 -7.18 -6.21 -6.74
CA ILE A 48 -6.64 -5.06 -6.00
C ILE A 48 -7.52 -3.83 -6.24
N SER A 49 -7.79 -3.48 -7.50
CA SER A 49 -8.58 -2.30 -7.87
C SER A 49 -10.01 -2.37 -7.33
N SER A 50 -10.65 -3.53 -7.41
CA SER A 50 -11.99 -3.74 -6.87
C SER A 50 -12.00 -3.59 -5.34
N GLY A 51 -10.99 -4.10 -4.65
CA GLY A 51 -10.80 -3.93 -3.22
C GLY A 51 -10.62 -2.45 -2.83
N THR A 52 -9.79 -1.71 -3.60
CA THR A 52 -9.56 -0.27 -3.41
C THR A 52 -10.86 0.52 -3.57
N ILE A 53 -11.63 0.27 -4.63
CA ILE A 53 -12.92 0.92 -4.86
C ILE A 53 -13.90 0.59 -3.73
N ALA A 54 -14.04 -0.68 -3.40
CA ALA A 54 -14.96 -1.13 -2.35
C ALA A 54 -14.62 -0.49 -1.01
N SER A 55 -13.35 -0.51 -0.59
CA SER A 55 -12.95 0.08 0.69
C SER A 55 -13.13 1.60 0.72
N SER A 56 -12.87 2.29 -0.38
CA SER A 56 -13.07 3.75 -0.48
C SER A 56 -14.55 4.14 -0.31
N LEU A 57 -15.48 3.35 -0.86
CA LEU A 57 -16.92 3.58 -0.70
C LEU A 57 -17.39 3.47 0.77
N PHE A 58 -16.79 2.56 1.53
CA PHE A 58 -17.14 2.35 2.94
C PHE A 58 -16.26 3.13 3.92
N ALA A 59 -15.15 3.70 3.44
CA ALA A 59 -14.15 4.35 4.29
C ALA A 59 -14.74 5.48 5.15
N ALA A 60 -15.62 6.33 4.62
CA ALA A 60 -16.23 7.40 5.37
C ALA A 60 -17.02 6.89 6.60
N ARG A 61 -17.76 5.77 6.46
CA ARG A 61 -18.49 5.17 7.58
C ARG A 61 -17.54 4.60 8.64
N LEU A 62 -16.45 3.97 8.20
CA LEU A 62 -15.44 3.39 9.09
C LEU A 62 -14.66 4.48 9.83
N ILE A 63 -14.28 5.56 9.14
CA ILE A 63 -13.59 6.71 9.72
C ILE A 63 -14.45 7.37 10.79
N ASN A 64 -15.73 7.59 10.51
CA ASN A 64 -16.67 8.19 11.46
C ASN A 64 -16.89 7.33 12.71
N ARG A 65 -16.78 5.99 12.57
CA ARG A 65 -16.99 5.05 13.68
C ARG A 65 -15.72 4.81 14.50
N PHE A 66 -14.57 4.67 13.87
CA PHE A 66 -13.34 4.21 14.51
C PHE A 66 -12.24 5.28 14.58
N GLY A 67 -12.38 6.36 13.84
CA GLY A 67 -11.38 7.44 13.71
C GLY A 67 -10.31 7.15 12.67
N THR A 68 -9.73 8.22 12.11
CA THR A 68 -8.72 8.16 11.03
C THR A 68 -7.48 7.37 11.45
N GLY A 69 -6.96 7.61 12.67
CA GLY A 69 -5.73 6.96 13.13
C GLY A 69 -5.82 5.43 13.18
N LYS A 70 -6.94 4.89 13.71
CA LYS A 70 -7.14 3.43 13.78
C LYS A 70 -7.30 2.82 12.40
N ILE A 71 -8.07 3.47 11.51
CA ILE A 71 -8.25 2.99 10.13
C ILE A 71 -6.92 2.97 9.40
N THR A 72 -6.14 4.03 9.49
CA THR A 72 -4.81 4.10 8.88
C THR A 72 -3.91 2.99 9.41
N ALA A 73 -3.81 2.81 10.72
CA ALA A 73 -2.94 1.81 11.34
C ALA A 73 -3.33 0.36 10.95
N VAL A 74 -4.62 0.02 11.01
CA VAL A 74 -5.12 -1.31 10.63
C VAL A 74 -4.87 -1.57 9.14
N SER A 75 -5.17 -0.61 8.29
CA SER A 75 -5.03 -0.75 6.85
C SER A 75 -3.57 -0.83 6.41
N THR A 76 -2.68 -0.02 7.02
CA THR A 76 -1.22 -0.10 6.76
C THR A 76 -0.66 -1.44 7.21
N SER A 77 -1.13 -1.98 8.34
CA SER A 77 -0.73 -3.31 8.80
C SER A 77 -1.23 -4.42 7.86
N ALA A 78 -2.46 -4.30 7.37
CA ALA A 78 -3.02 -5.26 6.42
C ALA A 78 -2.25 -5.27 5.08
N THR A 79 -1.87 -4.09 4.55
CA THR A 79 -1.05 -3.99 3.34
C THR A 79 0.36 -4.54 3.56
N ALA A 80 0.96 -4.33 4.73
CA ALA A 80 2.26 -4.92 5.06
C ALA A 80 2.18 -6.46 5.09
N ILE A 81 1.18 -7.03 5.76
CA ILE A 81 0.97 -8.48 5.80
C ILE A 81 0.75 -9.06 4.40
N ALA A 82 -0.04 -8.36 3.56
CA ALA A 82 -0.26 -8.76 2.18
C ALA A 82 1.05 -8.80 1.37
N LEU A 83 1.92 -7.79 1.51
CA LEU A 83 3.22 -7.76 0.83
C LEU A 83 4.15 -8.89 1.28
N LEU A 84 4.17 -9.21 2.58
CA LEU A 84 4.89 -10.37 3.08
C LEU A 84 4.35 -11.65 2.46
N GLY A 85 3.02 -11.79 2.43
CA GLY A 85 2.37 -12.93 1.82
C GLY A 85 2.69 -13.06 0.33
N PHE A 86 2.72 -11.96 -0.43
CA PHE A 86 3.18 -11.97 -1.82
C PHE A 86 4.61 -12.52 -1.93
N SER A 87 5.53 -12.12 -1.04
CA SER A 87 6.90 -12.63 -1.04
C SER A 87 7.00 -14.15 -0.78
N LEU A 88 6.01 -14.71 -0.09
CA LEU A 88 5.94 -16.12 0.27
C LEU A 88 5.03 -16.94 -0.66
N SER A 89 4.38 -16.29 -1.63
CA SER A 89 3.43 -16.95 -2.53
C SER A 89 4.11 -17.99 -3.42
N GLY A 90 3.55 -19.20 -3.40
CA GLY A 90 3.99 -20.30 -4.26
C GLY A 90 3.12 -20.51 -5.50
N ASN A 91 2.00 -19.78 -5.61
CA ASN A 91 1.08 -19.86 -6.76
C ASN A 91 0.20 -18.62 -6.88
N ILE A 92 -0.49 -18.49 -8.01
CA ILE A 92 -1.34 -17.35 -8.33
C ILE A 92 -2.57 -17.24 -7.40
N CYS A 93 -3.11 -18.36 -6.93
CA CYS A 93 -4.27 -18.33 -6.04
C CYS A 93 -3.94 -17.64 -4.71
N HIS A 94 -2.76 -17.89 -4.15
CA HIS A 94 -2.28 -17.17 -2.96
C HIS A 94 -2.15 -15.67 -3.24
N MET A 95 -1.61 -15.27 -4.41
CA MET A 95 -1.51 -13.85 -4.77
C MET A 95 -2.89 -13.21 -4.92
N CYS A 96 -3.84 -13.88 -5.56
CA CYS A 96 -5.22 -13.38 -5.66
C CYS A 96 -5.89 -13.21 -4.29
N LEU A 97 -5.70 -14.17 -3.37
CA LEU A 97 -6.24 -14.06 -2.02
C LEU A 97 -5.65 -12.87 -1.26
N LEU A 98 -4.34 -12.65 -1.39
CA LEU A 98 -3.62 -11.56 -0.72
C LEU A 98 -3.83 -10.20 -1.41
N ALA A 99 -4.23 -10.19 -2.68
CA ALA A 99 -4.62 -8.99 -3.39
C ALA A 99 -5.85 -8.30 -2.77
N VAL A 100 -6.74 -9.09 -2.11
CA VAL A 100 -7.91 -8.55 -1.42
C VAL A 100 -7.53 -7.62 -0.26
N PRO A 101 -6.78 -8.06 0.77
CA PRO A 101 -6.38 -7.17 1.86
C PRO A 101 -5.45 -6.04 1.38
N LEU A 102 -4.66 -6.26 0.33
CA LEU A 102 -3.82 -5.22 -0.26
C LEU A 102 -4.68 -4.08 -0.83
N GLY A 103 -5.67 -4.39 -1.65
CA GLY A 103 -6.58 -3.40 -2.25
C GLY A 103 -7.46 -2.72 -1.21
N LEU A 104 -8.08 -3.49 -0.29
CA LEU A 104 -8.90 -2.93 0.78
C LEU A 104 -8.10 -1.96 1.68
N GLY A 105 -6.89 -2.33 2.03
CA GLY A 105 -6.00 -1.48 2.83
C GLY A 105 -5.62 -0.20 2.10
N ALA A 106 -5.24 -0.30 0.83
CA ALA A 106 -4.84 0.86 0.02
C ALA A 106 -5.96 1.90 -0.09
N GLY A 107 -7.18 1.50 -0.46
CA GLY A 107 -8.31 2.42 -0.60
C GLY A 107 -8.75 3.05 0.73
N ALA A 108 -8.66 2.29 1.83
CA ALA A 108 -9.00 2.83 3.15
C ALA A 108 -7.98 3.86 3.64
N ILE A 109 -6.67 3.62 3.45
CA ILE A 109 -5.60 4.57 3.78
C ILE A 109 -5.77 5.84 2.96
N ASP A 110 -5.90 5.70 1.64
CA ASP A 110 -6.04 6.83 0.72
C ASP A 110 -7.18 7.74 1.15
N THR A 111 -8.39 7.18 1.30
CA THR A 111 -9.57 7.95 1.69
C THR A 111 -9.42 8.56 3.08
N ALA A 112 -8.86 7.83 4.06
CA ALA A 112 -8.73 8.30 5.43
C ALA A 112 -7.78 9.50 5.53
N LEU A 113 -6.63 9.43 4.89
CA LEU A 113 -5.62 10.48 4.97
C LEU A 113 -5.96 11.69 4.12
N ASN A 114 -6.52 11.50 2.91
CA ASN A 114 -7.04 12.60 2.10
C ASN A 114 -8.13 13.39 2.84
N ASN A 115 -9.10 12.69 3.44
CA ASN A 115 -10.16 13.31 4.22
C ASN A 115 -9.58 14.07 5.42
N TYR A 116 -8.64 13.49 6.14
CA TYR A 116 -8.02 14.13 7.31
C TYR A 116 -7.27 15.41 6.92
N VAL A 117 -6.47 15.37 5.84
CA VAL A 117 -5.73 16.54 5.36
C VAL A 117 -6.68 17.62 4.85
N ALA A 118 -7.74 17.25 4.13
CA ALA A 118 -8.75 18.21 3.63
C ALA A 118 -9.46 18.97 4.75
N LEU A 119 -9.74 18.29 5.87
CA LEU A 119 -10.44 18.90 7.02
C LEU A 119 -9.54 19.72 7.93
N HIS A 120 -8.25 19.40 8.00
CA HIS A 120 -7.40 19.93 9.07
C HIS A 120 -6.20 20.76 8.58
N TYR A 121 -5.88 20.74 7.28
CA TYR A 121 -4.72 21.42 6.73
C TYR A 121 -5.07 22.29 5.52
N LYS A 122 -4.14 23.13 5.09
CA LYS A 122 -4.31 23.99 3.90
C LYS A 122 -4.26 23.14 2.62
N ALA A 123 -4.92 23.62 1.55
CA ALA A 123 -4.95 22.94 0.24
C ALA A 123 -3.55 22.58 -0.31
N ALA A 124 -2.52 23.37 -0.03
CA ALA A 124 -1.14 23.08 -0.42
C ALA A 124 -0.64 21.73 0.12
N HIS A 125 -1.05 21.32 1.33
CA HIS A 125 -0.65 20.04 1.91
C HIS A 125 -1.26 18.84 1.18
N MET A 126 -2.42 19.03 0.53
CA MET A 126 -3.01 18.01 -0.34
C MET A 126 -2.12 17.74 -1.58
N SER A 127 -1.57 18.80 -2.18
CA SER A 127 -0.64 18.64 -3.30
C SER A 127 0.66 17.93 -2.86
N PHE A 128 1.20 18.29 -1.69
CA PHE A 128 2.37 17.59 -1.13
C PHE A 128 2.07 16.12 -0.84
N LEU A 129 0.89 15.79 -0.34
CA LEU A 129 0.47 14.43 -0.11
C LEU A 129 0.64 13.56 -1.37
N HIS A 130 0.13 14.03 -2.51
CA HIS A 130 0.27 13.34 -3.79
C HIS A 130 1.71 13.33 -4.33
N CYS A 131 2.52 14.35 -4.02
CA CYS A 131 3.96 14.31 -4.32
C CYS A 131 4.67 13.16 -3.57
N PHE A 132 4.39 12.99 -2.28
CA PHE A 132 4.97 11.90 -1.48
C PHE A 132 4.48 10.53 -1.95
N TYR A 133 3.21 10.40 -2.35
CA TYR A 133 2.71 9.21 -3.04
C TYR A 133 3.52 8.91 -4.31
N GLY A 134 3.72 9.90 -5.17
CA GLY A 134 4.52 9.78 -6.39
C GLY A 134 5.96 9.32 -6.13
N ILE A 135 6.58 9.78 -5.03
CA ILE A 135 7.90 9.29 -4.58
C ILE A 135 7.82 7.77 -4.31
N GLY A 136 6.81 7.31 -3.57
CA GLY A 136 6.60 5.89 -3.29
C GLY A 136 6.46 5.05 -4.56
N VAL A 137 5.59 5.49 -5.48
CA VAL A 137 5.35 4.84 -6.79
C VAL A 137 6.64 4.75 -7.61
N SER A 138 7.48 5.80 -7.58
CA SER A 138 8.74 5.86 -8.34
C SER A 138 9.85 5.00 -7.73
N LEU A 139 9.93 4.93 -6.40
CA LEU A 139 10.94 4.14 -5.70
C LEU A 139 10.70 2.63 -5.81
N SER A 140 9.46 2.21 -5.89
CA SER A 140 9.09 0.80 -5.90
C SER A 140 9.71 0.01 -7.07
N PRO A 141 9.61 0.45 -8.34
CA PRO A 141 10.27 -0.24 -9.45
C PRO A 141 11.78 -0.29 -9.30
N PHE A 142 12.39 0.73 -8.72
CA PHE A 142 13.83 0.75 -8.47
C PHE A 142 14.25 -0.37 -7.51
N PHE A 143 13.57 -0.50 -6.36
CA PHE A 143 13.85 -1.60 -5.42
C PHE A 143 13.55 -2.97 -6.03
N MET A 144 12.48 -3.10 -6.80
CA MET A 144 12.17 -4.36 -7.48
C MET A 144 13.23 -4.70 -8.53
N SER A 145 13.70 -3.73 -9.30
CA SER A 145 14.76 -3.95 -10.31
C SER A 145 16.06 -4.42 -9.66
N LEU A 146 16.46 -3.85 -8.52
CA LEU A 146 17.62 -4.32 -7.75
C LEU A 146 17.43 -5.76 -7.25
N ALA A 147 16.23 -6.10 -6.80
CA ALA A 147 15.91 -7.45 -6.34
C ALA A 147 15.93 -8.46 -7.49
N LEU A 148 15.44 -8.09 -8.67
CA LEU A 148 15.48 -8.92 -9.88
C LEU A 148 16.90 -9.11 -10.39
N ALA A 149 17.76 -8.10 -10.30
CA ALA A 149 19.19 -8.24 -10.60
C ALA A 149 19.87 -9.26 -9.65
N GLY A 150 19.40 -9.37 -8.41
CA GLY A 150 19.78 -10.41 -7.45
C GLY A 150 19.08 -11.76 -7.66
N GLY A 151 18.27 -11.91 -8.71
CA GLY A 151 17.62 -13.16 -9.12
C GLY A 151 16.31 -13.52 -8.40
N SER A 152 15.70 -12.62 -7.62
CA SER A 152 14.49 -12.97 -6.87
C SER A 152 13.49 -11.81 -6.72
N TRP A 153 12.33 -11.90 -7.41
CA TRP A 153 11.21 -11.00 -7.20
C TRP A 153 10.64 -11.08 -5.77
N ARG A 154 10.78 -12.22 -5.10
CA ARG A 154 10.36 -12.41 -3.70
C ARG A 154 11.15 -11.51 -2.74
N SER A 155 12.44 -11.29 -3.02
CA SER A 155 13.25 -10.38 -2.21
C SER A 155 12.80 -8.92 -2.37
N GLY A 156 12.34 -8.52 -3.55
CA GLY A 156 11.75 -7.21 -3.79
C GLY A 156 10.51 -6.96 -2.94
N TYR A 157 9.56 -7.89 -2.92
CA TYR A 157 8.38 -7.81 -2.04
C TYR A 157 8.77 -7.78 -0.56
N ARG A 158 9.77 -8.56 -0.16
CA ARG A 158 10.26 -8.57 1.23
C ARG A 158 10.91 -7.25 1.63
N THR A 159 11.64 -6.62 0.73
CA THR A 159 12.21 -5.29 0.95
C THR A 159 11.11 -4.25 1.17
N ILE A 160 10.10 -4.21 0.29
CA ILE A 160 8.98 -3.28 0.44
C ILE A 160 8.13 -3.61 1.68
N PHE A 161 7.98 -4.90 2.03
CA PHE A 161 7.35 -5.29 3.29
C PHE A 161 8.02 -4.62 4.50
N TRP A 162 9.34 -4.61 4.60
CA TRP A 162 10.02 -4.01 5.74
C TRP A 162 9.78 -2.49 5.83
N PHE A 163 9.77 -1.79 4.69
CA PHE A 163 9.39 -0.38 4.67
C PHE A 163 7.94 -0.19 5.14
N GLN A 164 7.02 -0.98 4.60
CA GLN A 164 5.61 -0.89 4.96
C GLN A 164 5.36 -1.29 6.42
N PHE A 165 6.08 -2.27 6.92
CA PHE A 165 6.01 -2.69 8.32
C PHE A 165 6.49 -1.58 9.28
N ALA A 166 7.59 -0.90 8.96
CA ALA A 166 8.06 0.23 9.75
C ALA A 166 7.01 1.36 9.79
N ILE A 167 6.37 1.65 8.64
CA ILE A 167 5.28 2.63 8.56
C ILE A 167 4.06 2.16 9.37
N ALA A 168 3.71 0.87 9.32
CA ALA A 168 2.62 0.32 10.10
C ALA A 168 2.87 0.46 11.62
N VAL A 169 4.08 0.14 12.07
CA VAL A 169 4.49 0.34 13.46
C VAL A 169 4.38 1.81 13.86
N LEU A 170 4.88 2.72 13.02
CA LEU A 170 4.79 4.15 13.26
C LEU A 170 3.33 4.63 13.38
N THR A 171 2.45 4.19 12.47
CA THR A 171 1.03 4.56 12.50
C THR A 171 0.30 3.99 13.71
N VAL A 172 0.64 2.78 14.17
CA VAL A 172 0.08 2.17 15.39
C VAL A 172 0.46 2.98 16.62
N PHE A 173 1.75 3.33 16.78
CA PHE A 173 2.20 4.12 17.94
C PHE A 173 1.65 5.55 17.96
N THR A 174 1.24 6.06 16.84
CA THR A 174 0.72 7.43 16.72
C THR A 174 -0.81 7.51 16.77
N ILE A 175 -1.53 6.38 16.93
CA ILE A 175 -3.00 6.39 17.08
C ILE A 175 -3.50 7.44 18.10
N PRO A 176 -2.87 7.65 19.27
CA PRO A 176 -3.37 8.63 20.25
C PRO A 176 -3.23 10.09 19.82
N VAL A 177 -2.52 10.37 18.74
CA VAL A 177 -2.21 11.75 18.27
C VAL A 177 -3.21 12.24 17.19
N TRP A 178 -4.07 11.34 16.69
CA TRP A 178 -5.04 11.62 15.61
C TRP A 178 -6.33 12.27 16.10
#